data_fbdd3e512799ac38e506ee16580e532d
#
_entry.id   fbdd3e512799ac38e506ee16580e532d
#
_cell.length_a   1.000
_cell.length_b   1.000
_cell.length_c   1.000
_cell.angle_alpha   90.00
_cell.angle_beta   90.00
_cell.angle_gamma   90.00
#
_symmetry.space_group_name_H-M   'P 1'
#
loop_
_entity.id
_entity.type
_entity.pdbx_description
1 polymer ?
#
loop_
_entity_poly.entity_id
_entity_poly.type
_entity_poly.pdbx_seq_one_letter_code
_entity_poly.pdbx_strand_id
1 'polypeptide(L)'
;MAKMQSKMQSEKPDDGMREKMIAVNRVTKVVKGGRIMGFAALAVVGDGDGRIGMGKGKSKEVPVAVQKAMEEARRKMIKVTLKNGTLQHTVTGKHGASSVLMSPAKEGTGVIAGGPMRAIFEVMGVTNVVAKSNGSTNPYNMVRATLDGLSKMNTPAEIAAKRGKSVEEILG
;
A
#
# COMPACT_ATOMS: atom_id res chain seq x y z
N MET A 1 35.36 10.94 8.83
CA MET A 1 34.10 11.67 8.93
C MET A 1 32.95 10.86 8.30
N ALA A 2 32.56 9.74 8.92
CA ALA A 2 31.50 8.86 8.39
C ALA A 2 30.77 8.14 9.55
N LYS A 3 30.22 8.88 10.53
CA LYS A 3 29.47 8.32 11.67
C LYS A 3 28.39 9.26 12.22
N MET A 4 27.74 10.06 11.38
CA MET A 4 26.72 11.02 11.87
C MET A 4 25.40 11.00 11.08
N GLN A 5 25.03 9.90 10.41
CA GLN A 5 23.78 9.81 9.65
C GLN A 5 22.77 8.78 10.17
N SER A 6 22.92 8.26 11.39
CA SER A 6 22.01 7.18 11.88
C SER A 6 21.17 7.55 13.11
N LYS A 7 20.88 8.83 13.37
CA LYS A 7 20.09 9.21 14.55
C LYS A 7 19.11 10.35 14.28
N MET A 8 18.13 10.10 13.41
CA MET A 8 16.89 10.89 13.35
C MET A 8 15.70 9.95 13.12
N GLN A 9 15.61 8.89 13.88
CA GLN A 9 14.33 8.23 14.14
C GLN A 9 13.75 8.97 15.36
N SER A 10 12.87 9.93 15.10
CA SER A 10 11.99 10.47 16.13
C SER A 10 11.14 9.31 16.65
N GLU A 11 11.34 8.92 17.89
CA GLU A 11 10.47 8.03 18.65
C GLU A 11 9.07 8.66 18.69
N LYS A 12 8.22 8.31 17.73
CA LYS A 12 6.79 8.51 17.85
C LYS A 12 6.24 7.39 18.73
N PRO A 13 5.19 7.64 19.56
CA PRO A 13 4.53 6.58 20.29
C PRO A 13 4.20 5.45 19.34
N ASP A 14 4.56 4.24 19.70
CA ASP A 14 4.37 3.03 18.91
C ASP A 14 2.87 2.67 18.93
N ASP A 15 2.12 3.28 18.05
CA ASP A 15 0.68 3.00 17.84
C ASP A 15 0.47 1.61 17.19
N GLY A 16 1.50 0.76 17.12
CA GLY A 16 1.47 -0.51 16.38
C GLY A 16 1.35 -0.33 14.87
N MET A 17 1.38 0.89 14.39
CA MET A 17 1.26 1.20 12.96
C MET A 17 2.60 1.11 12.24
N ARG A 18 2.63 0.32 11.19
CA ARG A 18 3.77 0.21 10.29
C ARG A 18 3.67 1.26 9.21
N GLU A 19 4.71 2.07 9.06
CA GLU A 19 4.78 3.12 8.07
C GLU A 19 5.88 2.82 7.05
N LYS A 20 5.61 3.01 5.76
CA LYS A 20 6.60 2.84 4.70
C LYS A 20 6.48 3.91 3.64
N MET A 21 7.59 4.59 3.38
CA MET A 21 7.70 5.53 2.27
C MET A 21 7.98 4.76 0.98
N ILE A 22 7.22 5.06 -0.08
CA ILE A 22 7.35 4.40 -1.38
C ILE A 22 8.21 5.23 -2.33
N ALA A 23 7.92 6.52 -2.45
CA ALA A 23 8.62 7.40 -3.37
C ALA A 23 8.60 8.85 -2.89
N VAL A 24 9.69 9.57 -3.16
CA VAL A 24 9.77 11.02 -3.04
C VAL A 24 10.25 11.58 -4.37
N ASN A 25 9.44 12.44 -4.97
CA ASN A 25 9.74 13.07 -6.25
C ASN A 25 9.91 14.57 -6.06
N ARG A 26 10.94 15.16 -6.68
CA ARG A 26 11.10 16.60 -6.79
C ARG A 26 10.12 17.12 -7.82
N VAL A 27 9.29 18.07 -7.45
CA VAL A 27 8.28 18.70 -8.31
C VAL A 27 8.52 20.21 -8.42
N THR A 28 8.09 20.77 -9.52
CA THR A 28 8.33 22.19 -9.83
C THR A 28 7.03 22.85 -10.24
N LYS A 29 6.78 24.04 -9.71
CA LYS A 29 5.74 24.95 -10.18
C LYS A 29 6.42 26.09 -10.95
N VAL A 30 6.10 26.25 -12.22
CA VAL A 30 6.58 27.36 -13.04
C VAL A 30 5.70 28.59 -12.79
N VAL A 31 6.31 29.72 -12.48
CA VAL A 31 5.64 31.01 -12.21
C VAL A 31 6.30 32.11 -13.03
N LYS A 32 5.66 33.29 -13.10
CA LYS A 32 6.31 34.50 -13.64
C LYS A 32 7.59 34.77 -12.84
N GLY A 33 8.73 34.82 -13.49
CA GLY A 33 10.04 35.03 -12.85
C GLY A 33 10.81 33.79 -12.43
N GLY A 34 10.31 32.54 -12.70
CA GLY A 34 11.12 31.36 -12.46
C GLY A 34 10.37 30.11 -12.05
N ARG A 35 11.05 29.26 -11.27
CA ARG A 35 10.56 27.95 -10.85
C ARG A 35 10.56 27.83 -9.34
N ILE A 36 9.43 27.46 -8.76
CA ILE A 36 9.32 27.14 -7.33
C ILE A 36 9.45 25.62 -7.20
N MET A 37 10.50 25.19 -6.50
CA MET A 37 10.79 23.78 -6.24
C MET A 37 10.05 23.28 -5.01
N GLY A 38 9.67 21.99 -5.02
CA GLY A 38 9.07 21.30 -3.90
C GLY A 38 9.26 19.78 -4.01
N PHE A 39 8.73 19.06 -3.04
CA PHE A 39 8.79 17.60 -2.99
C PHE A 39 7.38 17.02 -2.86
N ALA A 40 7.14 15.91 -3.53
CA ALA A 40 5.94 15.11 -3.40
C ALA A 40 6.32 13.73 -2.85
N ALA A 41 5.83 13.40 -1.68
CA ALA A 41 6.02 12.10 -1.05
C ALA A 41 4.78 11.23 -1.24
N LEU A 42 5.00 9.93 -1.42
CA LEU A 42 3.98 8.87 -1.44
C LEU A 42 4.32 7.90 -0.32
N ALA A 43 3.40 7.69 0.62
CA ALA A 43 3.56 6.81 1.75
C ALA A 43 2.37 5.88 1.92
N VAL A 44 2.61 4.75 2.55
CA VAL A 44 1.58 3.79 3.00
C VAL A 44 1.73 3.55 4.49
N VAL A 45 0.60 3.34 5.14
CA VAL A 45 0.51 3.06 6.58
C VAL A 45 -0.47 1.91 6.78
N GLY A 46 -0.15 0.97 7.66
CA GLY A 46 -1.02 -0.13 8.04
C GLY A 46 -0.78 -0.61 9.45
N ASP A 47 -1.70 -1.40 9.96
CA ASP A 47 -1.68 -1.93 11.33
C ASP A 47 -1.03 -3.31 11.44
N GLY A 48 -0.65 -3.91 10.30
CA GLY A 48 -0.15 -5.29 10.28
C GLY A 48 -1.24 -6.36 10.42
N ASP A 49 -2.52 -5.97 10.48
CA ASP A 49 -3.69 -6.86 10.63
C ASP A 49 -4.77 -6.57 9.57
N GLY A 50 -4.34 -6.31 8.35
CA GLY A 50 -5.21 -6.13 7.20
C GLY A 50 -5.73 -4.71 6.97
N ARG A 51 -5.43 -3.72 7.81
CA ARG A 51 -5.73 -2.33 7.50
C ARG A 51 -4.59 -1.68 6.76
N ILE A 52 -4.92 -0.94 5.72
CA ILE A 52 -3.94 -0.25 4.88
C ILE A 52 -4.49 1.08 4.39
N GLY A 53 -3.67 2.10 4.45
CA GLY A 53 -3.96 3.41 3.86
C GLY A 53 -2.82 3.91 3.00
N MET A 54 -3.15 4.73 2.02
CA MET A 54 -2.15 5.46 1.24
C MET A 54 -2.37 6.96 1.34
N GLY A 55 -1.29 7.70 1.35
CA GLY A 55 -1.32 9.16 1.36
C GLY A 55 -0.26 9.78 0.47
N LYS A 56 -0.53 11.02 0.05
CA LYS A 56 0.33 11.83 -0.78
C LYS A 56 0.51 13.21 -0.16
N GLY A 57 1.74 13.54 0.22
CA GLY A 57 2.10 14.85 0.78
C GLY A 57 2.93 15.69 -0.18
N LYS A 58 2.72 16.99 -0.18
CA LYS A 58 3.57 17.95 -0.89
C LYS A 58 4.06 19.04 0.07
N SER A 59 5.34 19.39 -0.01
CA SER A 59 5.94 20.49 0.74
C SER A 59 7.21 21.00 0.06
N LYS A 60 7.74 22.12 0.54
CA LYS A 60 9.07 22.60 0.15
C LYS A 60 10.19 21.74 0.73
N GLU A 61 9.94 21.07 1.87
CA GLU A 61 10.88 20.21 2.58
C GLU A 61 10.41 18.74 2.54
N VAL A 62 11.35 17.81 2.42
CA VAL A 62 11.06 16.36 2.35
C VAL A 62 10.41 15.84 3.63
N PRO A 63 10.93 16.11 4.85
CA PRO A 63 10.33 15.59 6.09
C PRO A 63 8.86 16.00 6.25
N VAL A 64 8.56 17.26 5.97
CA VAL A 64 7.18 17.78 6.04
C VAL A 64 6.27 17.16 4.98
N ALA A 65 6.79 16.90 3.78
CA ALA A 65 6.01 16.21 2.73
C ALA A 65 5.69 14.76 3.14
N VAL A 66 6.65 14.05 3.73
CA VAL A 66 6.48 12.67 4.22
C VAL A 66 5.47 12.63 5.36
N GLN A 67 5.59 13.52 6.36
CA GLN A 67 4.64 13.59 7.47
C GLN A 67 3.21 13.81 6.98
N LYS A 68 2.99 14.75 6.08
CA LYS A 68 1.66 14.99 5.47
C LYS A 68 1.13 13.76 4.72
N ALA A 69 2.02 13.02 4.02
CA ALA A 69 1.62 11.80 3.34
C ALA A 69 1.18 10.71 4.33
N MET A 70 1.91 10.53 5.43
CA MET A 70 1.57 9.55 6.48
C MET A 70 0.26 9.92 7.18
N GLU A 71 0.03 11.18 7.51
CA GLU A 71 -1.21 11.64 8.11
C GLU A 71 -2.42 11.45 7.18
N GLU A 72 -2.26 11.69 5.88
CA GLU A 72 -3.31 11.41 4.89
C GLU A 72 -3.57 9.89 4.79
N ALA A 73 -2.52 9.06 4.80
CA ALA A 73 -2.65 7.62 4.76
C ALA A 73 -3.42 7.08 5.96
N ARG A 74 -3.10 7.53 7.18
CA ARG A 74 -3.81 7.15 8.42
C ARG A 74 -5.31 7.48 8.36
N ARG A 75 -5.68 8.62 7.79
CA ARG A 75 -7.09 9.04 7.66
C ARG A 75 -7.89 8.23 6.65
N LYS A 76 -7.21 7.63 5.65
CA LYS A 76 -7.85 6.93 4.52
C LYS A 76 -7.62 5.42 4.55
N MET A 77 -7.52 4.83 5.74
CA MET A 77 -7.32 3.39 5.87
C MET A 77 -8.58 2.61 5.47
N ILE A 78 -8.36 1.55 4.71
CA ILE A 78 -9.35 0.54 4.36
C ILE A 78 -9.02 -0.76 5.10
N LYS A 79 -10.03 -1.56 5.41
CA LYS A 79 -9.86 -2.88 6.01
C LYS A 79 -10.01 -3.95 4.93
N VAL A 80 -9.06 -4.88 4.89
CA VAL A 80 -9.03 -6.02 3.98
C VAL A 80 -8.94 -7.29 4.82
N THR A 81 -9.80 -8.25 4.59
CA THR A 81 -9.80 -9.51 5.33
C THR A 81 -8.76 -10.46 4.73
N LEU A 82 -7.75 -10.79 5.51
CA LEU A 82 -6.71 -11.75 5.14
C LEU A 82 -7.10 -13.18 5.56
N LYS A 83 -6.51 -14.19 4.92
CA LYS A 83 -6.66 -15.60 5.25
C LYS A 83 -5.28 -16.17 5.59
N ASN A 84 -5.01 -16.45 6.86
CA ASN A 84 -3.74 -17.04 7.32
C ASN A 84 -2.49 -16.34 6.75
N GLY A 85 -2.45 -14.99 6.81
CA GLY A 85 -1.34 -14.21 6.30
C GLY A 85 -1.21 -14.13 4.78
N THR A 86 -2.23 -14.57 4.02
CA THR A 86 -2.31 -14.46 2.56
C THR A 86 -3.63 -13.86 2.09
N LEU A 87 -3.79 -13.70 0.77
CA LEU A 87 -5.01 -13.20 0.15
C LEU A 87 -6.10 -14.30 0.11
N GLN A 88 -7.37 -13.89 0.02
CA GLN A 88 -8.51 -14.82 -0.08
C GLN A 88 -8.52 -15.60 -1.42
N HIS A 89 -8.29 -14.88 -2.51
CA HIS A 89 -8.29 -15.41 -3.88
C HIS A 89 -7.44 -14.53 -4.80
N THR A 90 -7.17 -15.02 -6.00
CA THR A 90 -6.51 -14.23 -7.04
C THR A 90 -7.40 -13.08 -7.48
N VAL A 91 -6.83 -11.89 -7.54
CA VAL A 91 -7.52 -10.66 -7.92
C VAL A 91 -6.66 -9.78 -8.81
N THR A 92 -7.30 -9.06 -9.72
CA THR A 92 -6.65 -8.05 -10.55
C THR A 92 -7.23 -6.68 -10.23
N GLY A 93 -6.36 -5.79 -9.77
CA GLY A 93 -6.70 -4.38 -9.58
C GLY A 93 -6.20 -3.52 -10.72
N LYS A 94 -6.91 -2.44 -11.03
CA LYS A 94 -6.58 -1.51 -12.13
C LYS A 94 -6.68 -0.07 -11.68
N HIS A 95 -5.70 0.74 -12.08
CA HIS A 95 -5.77 2.19 -11.93
C HIS A 95 -4.95 2.89 -13.00
N GLY A 96 -5.61 3.75 -13.79
CA GLY A 96 -4.98 4.35 -14.96
C GLY A 96 -4.43 3.29 -15.90
N ALA A 97 -3.18 3.42 -16.30
CA ALA A 97 -2.49 2.47 -17.19
C ALA A 97 -1.77 1.32 -16.44
N SER A 98 -1.94 1.21 -15.11
CA SER A 98 -1.39 0.11 -14.33
C SER A 98 -2.45 -0.94 -14.05
N SER A 99 -2.08 -2.22 -14.23
CA SER A 99 -2.85 -3.39 -13.85
C SER A 99 -1.98 -4.26 -12.94
N VAL A 100 -2.50 -4.67 -11.80
CA VAL A 100 -1.79 -5.48 -10.82
C VAL A 100 -2.53 -6.79 -10.61
N LEU A 101 -1.88 -7.89 -10.93
CA LEU A 101 -2.35 -9.24 -10.61
C LEU A 101 -1.76 -9.65 -9.27
N MET A 102 -2.59 -10.13 -8.36
CA MET A 102 -2.22 -10.59 -7.02
C MET A 102 -2.82 -11.97 -6.80
N SER A 103 -1.99 -12.92 -6.38
CA SER A 103 -2.41 -14.30 -6.11
C SER A 103 -1.98 -14.71 -4.71
N PRO A 104 -2.83 -15.45 -3.97
CA PRO A 104 -2.43 -16.06 -2.73
C PRO A 104 -1.29 -17.06 -2.96
N ALA A 105 -0.45 -17.24 -1.96
CA ALA A 105 0.67 -18.16 -2.02
C ALA A 105 0.69 -19.07 -0.79
N LYS A 106 1.35 -20.23 -0.93
CA LYS A 106 1.55 -21.18 0.17
C LYS A 106 2.45 -20.58 1.24
N GLU A 107 2.29 -21.07 2.45
CA GLU A 107 3.16 -20.72 3.56
C GLU A 107 4.63 -20.97 3.22
N GLY A 108 5.51 -20.05 3.59
CA GLY A 108 6.93 -20.11 3.27
C GLY A 108 7.34 -19.47 1.93
N THR A 109 6.38 -19.06 1.07
CA THR A 109 6.69 -18.38 -0.19
C THR A 109 7.24 -16.96 0.02
N GLY A 110 6.78 -16.28 1.06
CA GLY A 110 7.14 -14.90 1.31
C GLY A 110 6.41 -13.91 0.39
N VAL A 111 6.84 -12.65 0.43
CA VAL A 111 6.27 -11.58 -0.40
C VAL A 111 7.07 -11.43 -1.69
N ILE A 112 6.50 -11.93 -2.80
CA ILE A 112 7.08 -11.79 -4.15
C ILE A 112 6.29 -10.73 -4.91
N ALA A 113 6.77 -9.49 -4.87
CA ALA A 113 6.09 -8.35 -5.48
C ALA A 113 7.07 -7.24 -5.85
N GLY A 114 6.69 -6.38 -6.79
CA GLY A 114 7.42 -5.15 -7.12
C GLY A 114 7.45 -4.17 -5.95
N GLY A 115 8.45 -3.30 -5.86
CA GLY A 115 8.73 -2.42 -4.73
C GLY A 115 7.50 -1.73 -4.10
N PRO A 116 6.70 -0.96 -4.86
CA PRO A 116 5.51 -0.31 -4.32
C PRO A 116 4.46 -1.27 -3.76
N MET A 117 4.23 -2.41 -4.42
CA MET A 117 3.29 -3.45 -3.97
C MET A 117 3.82 -4.16 -2.73
N ARG A 118 5.12 -4.50 -2.71
CA ARG A 118 5.77 -5.12 -1.55
C ARG A 118 5.62 -4.26 -0.30
N ALA A 119 5.81 -2.94 -0.42
CA ALA A 119 5.60 -2.02 0.69
C ALA A 119 4.18 -2.10 1.27
N ILE A 120 3.15 -2.24 0.43
CA ILE A 120 1.75 -2.40 0.84
C ILE A 120 1.57 -3.70 1.64
N PHE A 121 2.01 -4.84 1.08
CA PHE A 121 1.83 -6.15 1.72
C PHE A 121 2.55 -6.25 3.06
N GLU A 122 3.79 -5.75 3.16
CA GLU A 122 4.57 -5.75 4.40
C GLU A 122 3.91 -4.91 5.51
N VAL A 123 3.36 -3.74 5.16
CA VAL A 123 2.71 -2.85 6.12
C VAL A 123 1.34 -3.39 6.55
N MET A 124 0.63 -4.10 5.64
CA MET A 124 -0.65 -4.73 5.90
C MET A 124 -0.53 -6.05 6.69
N GLY A 125 0.67 -6.62 6.81
CA GLY A 125 0.91 -7.88 7.53
C GLY A 125 0.73 -9.13 6.67
N VAL A 126 0.71 -9.02 5.35
CA VAL A 126 0.72 -10.17 4.45
C VAL A 126 2.10 -10.81 4.43
N THR A 127 2.15 -12.11 4.69
CA THR A 127 3.41 -12.88 4.73
C THR A 127 3.66 -13.67 3.45
N ASN A 128 2.62 -14.10 2.74
CA ASN A 128 2.74 -14.96 1.56
C ASN A 128 1.85 -14.47 0.42
N VAL A 129 2.47 -13.92 -0.63
CA VAL A 129 1.77 -13.39 -1.80
C VAL A 129 2.68 -13.34 -3.01
N VAL A 130 2.12 -13.60 -4.18
CA VAL A 130 2.79 -13.37 -5.47
C VAL A 130 2.00 -12.32 -6.23
N ALA A 131 2.69 -11.24 -6.62
CA ALA A 131 2.05 -10.15 -7.34
C ALA A 131 2.94 -9.62 -8.49
N LYS A 132 2.29 -9.30 -9.60
CA LYS A 132 2.94 -8.75 -10.80
C LYS A 132 2.19 -7.53 -11.30
N SER A 133 2.94 -6.48 -11.57
CA SER A 133 2.42 -5.28 -12.23
C SER A 133 2.61 -5.37 -13.74
N ASN A 134 1.57 -5.09 -14.47
CA ASN A 134 1.54 -4.98 -15.93
C ASN A 134 1.18 -3.54 -16.34
N GLY A 135 1.72 -3.08 -17.47
CA GLY A 135 1.52 -1.72 -17.95
C GLY A 135 2.43 -0.70 -17.25
N SER A 136 1.86 0.41 -16.80
CA SER A 136 2.64 1.50 -16.20
C SER A 136 3.29 1.09 -14.87
N THR A 137 4.57 1.41 -14.72
CA THR A 137 5.35 1.21 -13.50
C THR A 137 5.35 2.42 -12.57
N ASN A 138 4.52 3.44 -12.83
CA ASN A 138 4.40 4.59 -11.97
C ASN A 138 3.96 4.17 -10.55
N PRO A 139 4.77 4.44 -9.49
CA PRO A 139 4.49 4.01 -8.14
C PRO A 139 3.10 4.39 -7.63
N TYR A 140 2.64 5.59 -7.96
CA TYR A 140 1.30 6.06 -7.57
C TYR A 140 0.18 5.19 -8.18
N ASN A 141 0.28 4.89 -9.47
CA ASN A 141 -0.71 4.06 -10.15
C ASN A 141 -0.68 2.61 -9.64
N MET A 142 0.52 2.06 -9.40
CA MET A 142 0.69 0.72 -8.86
C MET A 142 0.07 0.58 -7.47
N VAL A 143 0.31 1.54 -6.57
CA VAL A 143 -0.28 1.55 -5.23
C VAL A 143 -1.80 1.61 -5.31
N ARG A 144 -2.36 2.50 -6.13
CA ARG A 144 -3.80 2.60 -6.32
C ARG A 144 -4.41 1.36 -6.95
N ALA A 145 -3.77 0.77 -7.95
CA ALA A 145 -4.21 -0.48 -8.55
C ALA A 145 -4.20 -1.63 -7.53
N THR A 146 -3.17 -1.71 -6.67
CA THR A 146 -3.12 -2.71 -5.61
C THR A 146 -4.26 -2.53 -4.61
N LEU A 147 -4.51 -1.30 -4.15
CA LEU A 147 -5.63 -1.02 -3.24
C LEU A 147 -7.00 -1.28 -3.88
N ASP A 148 -7.17 -0.96 -5.16
CA ASP A 148 -8.38 -1.28 -5.93
C ASP A 148 -8.63 -2.80 -5.97
N GLY A 149 -7.59 -3.60 -6.23
CA GLY A 149 -7.70 -5.06 -6.22
C GLY A 149 -8.03 -5.61 -4.83
N LEU A 150 -7.36 -5.10 -3.78
CA LEU A 150 -7.61 -5.50 -2.40
C LEU A 150 -9.03 -5.17 -1.94
N SER A 151 -9.57 -4.02 -2.35
CA SER A 151 -10.95 -3.63 -2.00
C SER A 151 -12.03 -4.44 -2.73
N LYS A 152 -11.68 -5.12 -3.83
CA LYS A 152 -12.57 -6.01 -4.58
C LYS A 152 -12.58 -7.45 -4.08
N MET A 153 -11.68 -7.79 -3.14
CA MET A 153 -11.68 -9.14 -2.56
C MET A 153 -12.93 -9.36 -1.72
N ASN A 154 -13.55 -10.50 -1.94
CA ASN A 154 -14.69 -10.96 -1.16
C ASN A 154 -14.27 -12.17 -0.31
N THR A 155 -14.83 -12.24 0.88
CA THR A 155 -14.70 -13.42 1.74
C THR A 155 -15.73 -14.48 1.35
N PRO A 156 -15.47 -15.79 1.62
CA PRO A 156 -16.47 -16.84 1.40
C PRO A 156 -17.79 -16.55 2.14
N ALA A 157 -17.73 -15.98 3.33
CA ALA A 157 -18.92 -15.59 4.11
C ALA A 157 -19.77 -14.50 3.42
N GLU A 158 -19.12 -13.49 2.83
CA GLU A 158 -19.83 -12.45 2.06
C GLU A 158 -20.50 -13.00 0.81
N ILE A 159 -19.83 -13.97 0.14
CA ILE A 159 -20.39 -14.63 -1.05
C ILE A 159 -21.55 -15.53 -0.63
N ALA A 160 -21.44 -16.25 0.48
CA ALA A 160 -22.49 -17.07 1.05
C ALA A 160 -23.75 -16.25 1.35
N ALA A 161 -23.58 -15.14 2.04
CA ALA A 161 -24.66 -14.21 2.34
C ALA A 161 -25.36 -13.66 1.08
N LYS A 162 -24.56 -13.30 0.04
CA LYS A 162 -25.10 -12.83 -1.25
C LYS A 162 -25.90 -13.90 -2.01
N ARG A 163 -25.53 -15.18 -1.87
CA ARG A 163 -26.15 -16.31 -2.57
C ARG A 163 -27.24 -17.00 -1.74
N GLY A 164 -27.39 -16.65 -0.46
CA GLY A 164 -28.31 -17.33 0.46
C GLY A 164 -27.96 -18.78 0.72
N LYS A 165 -26.65 -19.12 0.70
CA LYS A 165 -26.11 -20.47 0.90
C LYS A 165 -25.20 -20.53 2.13
N SER A 166 -24.94 -21.72 2.65
CA SER A 166 -23.94 -21.90 3.69
C SER A 166 -22.52 -21.75 3.14
N VAL A 167 -21.56 -21.42 4.02
CA VAL A 167 -20.14 -21.31 3.63
C VAL A 167 -19.59 -22.65 3.16
N GLU A 168 -20.06 -23.75 3.79
CA GLU A 168 -19.66 -25.12 3.44
C GLU A 168 -20.10 -25.50 2.02
N GLU A 169 -21.30 -25.11 1.60
CA GLU A 169 -21.79 -25.33 0.23
C GLU A 169 -21.04 -24.53 -0.84
N ILE A 170 -20.33 -23.47 -0.44
CA ILE A 170 -19.55 -22.64 -1.38
C ILE A 170 -18.12 -23.13 -1.52
N LEU A 171 -17.56 -23.68 -0.45
CA LEU A 171 -16.19 -24.19 -0.45
C LEU A 171 -16.07 -25.62 -1.00
N GLY A 172 -17.17 -26.35 -1.04
CA GLY A 172 -17.25 -27.73 -1.52
C GLY A 172 -16.88 -28.74 -0.47
#